data_7b8ffbc63e01c338ba434a2836da5813
#
_entry.id   7b8ffbc63e01c338ba434a2836da5813
#
_cell.length_a   1.000
_cell.length_b   1.000
_cell.length_c   1.000
_cell.angle_alpha   90.00
_cell.angle_beta   90.00
_cell.angle_gamma   90.00
#
_symmetry.space_group_name_H-M   'P 1'
#
loop_
_entity.id
_entity.type
_entity.pdbx_description
1 polymer ?
#
loop_
_entity_poly.entity_id
_entity_poly.type
_entity_poly.pdbx_seq_one_letter_code
_entity_poly.pdbx_strand_id
1 'polypeptide(L)'
;GALPFSPEQVSDRNFGYVKGTRNLVMVDSPNRLTTAATVRRAVEAKASLLGGDWDKVIVLGWNFAFDISQAIEKYKNSNVEVLVIPPDLLDKLSKKGFKKLIADKTVRFSSLQYLVVNPVEVTVNGNGEDELDISLSNYVLLSPDNIPLDDKDKEKLQQVMEQDPLSLIEYWSIDPDYDGDTFRSTWQDYRENVDNDSDPLHCVYSTRIAMPHKDERKVCVKAVDVFGFESQVILDVKC
;
A
#
# COMPACT_ATOMS: atom_id res chain seq x y z
N GLY A 1 23.33 -14.13 12.52
CA GLY A 1 23.38 -15.46 13.11
C GLY A 1 23.13 -16.52 12.06
N ALA A 2 23.70 -17.73 12.23
CA ALA A 2 23.39 -18.83 11.35
C ALA A 2 21.92 -19.25 11.58
N LEU A 3 21.22 -19.56 10.49
CA LEU A 3 19.87 -20.12 10.60
C LEU A 3 19.96 -21.51 11.28
N PRO A 4 19.04 -21.84 12.20
CA PRO A 4 19.08 -23.10 12.93
C PRO A 4 18.64 -24.32 12.09
N PHE A 5 18.44 -24.15 10.77
CA PHE A 5 17.97 -25.18 9.84
C PHE A 5 18.67 -25.06 8.48
N SER A 6 18.65 -26.12 7.69
CA SER A 6 19.12 -26.06 6.31
C SER A 6 18.02 -25.59 5.36
N PRO A 7 18.37 -24.90 4.26
CA PRO A 7 17.41 -24.46 3.25
C PRO A 7 16.54 -25.57 2.64
N GLU A 8 17.07 -26.79 2.62
CA GLU A 8 16.41 -27.98 2.09
C GLU A 8 15.20 -28.44 2.93
N GLN A 9 15.10 -27.96 4.18
CA GLN A 9 13.97 -28.24 5.05
C GLN A 9 12.72 -27.40 4.76
N VAL A 10 12.82 -26.37 3.89
CA VAL A 10 11.68 -25.57 3.44
C VAL A 10 10.96 -26.33 2.34
N SER A 11 9.90 -27.05 2.67
CA SER A 11 9.11 -27.85 1.71
C SER A 11 8.20 -26.98 0.83
N ASP A 12 7.81 -25.79 1.27
CA ASP A 12 6.95 -24.87 0.51
C ASP A 12 7.82 -24.01 -0.43
N ARG A 13 7.67 -24.24 -1.73
CA ARG A 13 8.44 -23.55 -2.79
C ARG A 13 8.20 -22.04 -2.87
N ASN A 14 7.16 -21.55 -2.23
CA ASN A 14 6.87 -20.12 -2.19
C ASN A 14 7.69 -19.37 -1.13
N PHE A 15 8.33 -20.11 -0.22
CA PHE A 15 9.12 -19.53 0.86
C PHE A 15 10.61 -19.67 0.63
N GLY A 16 11.31 -18.63 1.02
CA GLY A 16 12.76 -18.56 1.09
C GLY A 16 13.18 -17.63 2.21
N TYR A 17 14.42 -17.21 2.24
CA TYR A 17 14.92 -16.27 3.25
C TYR A 17 16.07 -15.43 2.70
N VAL A 18 16.31 -14.29 3.33
CA VAL A 18 17.45 -13.43 2.98
C VAL A 18 18.71 -14.00 3.65
N LYS A 19 19.69 -14.41 2.83
CA LYS A 19 20.94 -15.02 3.32
C LYS A 19 21.63 -14.13 4.36
N GLY A 20 21.99 -14.74 5.48
CA GLY A 20 22.68 -14.06 6.58
C GLY A 20 21.75 -13.30 7.53
N THR A 21 20.44 -13.40 7.34
CA THR A 21 19.43 -12.76 8.18
C THR A 21 18.38 -13.77 8.65
N ARG A 22 17.49 -13.34 9.53
CA ARG A 22 16.28 -14.08 9.95
C ARG A 22 15.04 -13.52 9.27
N ASN A 23 15.17 -13.02 8.06
CA ASN A 23 14.06 -12.49 7.28
C ASN A 23 13.52 -13.58 6.35
N LEU A 24 12.30 -14.03 6.63
CA LEU A 24 11.55 -14.94 5.79
C LEU A 24 11.05 -14.18 4.55
N VAL A 25 11.06 -14.83 3.40
CA VAL A 25 10.54 -14.24 2.15
C VAL A 25 9.48 -15.18 1.59
N MET A 26 8.30 -14.63 1.31
CA MET A 26 7.24 -15.31 0.57
C MET A 26 7.11 -14.68 -0.80
N VAL A 27 7.18 -15.48 -1.87
CA VAL A 27 6.96 -15.02 -3.25
C VAL A 27 5.61 -15.50 -3.71
N ASP A 28 4.72 -14.57 -4.09
CA ASP A 28 3.41 -14.92 -4.62
C ASP A 28 3.47 -15.22 -6.12
N SER A 29 2.45 -15.87 -6.63
CA SER A 29 2.38 -16.28 -8.04
C SER A 29 2.09 -15.09 -8.96
N PRO A 30 2.76 -14.98 -10.13
CA PRO A 30 2.45 -13.95 -11.12
C PRO A 30 1.03 -14.05 -11.70
N ASN A 31 0.38 -15.21 -11.54
CA ASN A 31 -0.96 -15.49 -12.07
C ASN A 31 -2.08 -15.31 -11.02
N ARG A 32 -1.74 -14.73 -9.86
CA ARG A 32 -2.69 -14.50 -8.76
C ARG A 32 -2.53 -13.10 -8.20
N LEU A 33 -3.62 -12.57 -7.64
CA LEU A 33 -3.56 -11.37 -6.82
C LEU A 33 -3.02 -11.72 -5.44
N THR A 34 -2.11 -10.90 -4.94
CA THR A 34 -1.70 -10.91 -3.53
C THR A 34 -2.84 -10.30 -2.71
N THR A 35 -3.40 -11.08 -1.80
CA THR A 35 -4.62 -10.76 -1.06
C THR A 35 -4.38 -10.72 0.45
N ALA A 36 -5.40 -10.35 1.21
CA ALA A 36 -5.40 -10.47 2.68
C ALA A 36 -5.06 -11.90 3.16
N ALA A 37 -5.51 -12.94 2.43
CA ALA A 37 -5.18 -14.32 2.74
C ALA A 37 -3.68 -14.62 2.54
N THR A 38 -3.04 -14.02 1.54
CA THR A 38 -1.60 -14.15 1.30
C THR A 38 -0.81 -13.52 2.46
N VAL A 39 -1.18 -12.31 2.88
CA VAL A 39 -0.52 -11.62 4.01
C VAL A 39 -0.68 -12.41 5.30
N ARG A 40 -1.89 -12.90 5.60
CA ARG A 40 -2.15 -13.76 6.76
C ARG A 40 -1.27 -15.01 6.74
N ARG A 41 -1.20 -15.73 5.62
CA ARG A 41 -0.37 -16.93 5.46
C ARG A 41 1.12 -16.63 5.71
N ALA A 42 1.61 -15.49 5.26
CA ALA A 42 2.99 -15.06 5.50
C ALA A 42 3.25 -14.81 6.99
N VAL A 43 2.33 -14.16 7.69
CA VAL A 43 2.42 -13.90 9.14
C VAL A 43 2.36 -15.21 9.94
N GLU A 44 1.48 -16.13 9.58
CA GLU A 44 1.38 -17.47 10.20
C GLU A 44 2.67 -18.29 9.96
N ALA A 45 3.22 -18.23 8.75
CA ALA A 45 4.48 -18.88 8.43
C ALA A 45 5.68 -18.30 9.21
N LYS A 46 5.71 -16.96 9.41
CA LYS A 46 6.70 -16.31 10.26
C LYS A 46 6.70 -16.87 11.68
N ALA A 47 5.52 -17.16 12.21
CA ALA A 47 5.34 -17.65 13.58
C ALA A 47 5.62 -19.16 13.74
N SER A 48 5.47 -19.96 12.68
CA SER A 48 5.46 -21.42 12.77
C SER A 48 6.47 -22.14 11.90
N LEU A 49 6.84 -21.57 10.74
CA LEU A 49 7.71 -22.26 9.79
C LEU A 49 9.11 -22.49 10.38
N LEU A 50 9.56 -23.75 10.38
CA LEU A 50 10.87 -24.16 10.90
C LEU A 50 11.12 -23.74 12.36
N GLY A 51 10.08 -23.82 13.19
CA GLY A 51 10.14 -23.46 14.61
C GLY A 51 9.85 -22.00 14.91
N GLY A 52 9.48 -21.20 13.90
CA GLY A 52 9.26 -19.78 14.08
C GLY A 52 10.59 -19.00 14.19
N ASP A 53 10.65 -18.05 15.09
CA ASP A 53 11.87 -17.30 15.39
C ASP A 53 12.41 -16.43 14.22
N TRP A 54 11.54 -16.07 13.28
CA TRP A 54 11.83 -15.13 12.22
C TRP A 54 11.60 -13.69 12.69
N ASP A 55 12.56 -12.81 12.42
CA ASP A 55 12.44 -11.39 12.81
C ASP A 55 11.38 -10.67 11.96
N LYS A 56 11.35 -11.00 10.66
CA LYS A 56 10.52 -10.32 9.67
C LYS A 56 10.04 -11.30 8.61
N VAL A 57 8.88 -11.05 8.01
CA VAL A 57 8.46 -11.69 6.76
C VAL A 57 8.26 -10.65 5.67
N ILE A 58 8.84 -10.90 4.50
CA ILE A 58 8.73 -10.07 3.30
C ILE A 58 7.85 -10.81 2.30
N VAL A 59 6.75 -10.19 1.90
CA VAL A 59 5.85 -10.71 0.86
C VAL A 59 6.18 -10.00 -0.45
N LEU A 60 6.56 -10.77 -1.46
CA LEU A 60 6.81 -10.28 -2.81
C LEU A 60 5.62 -10.62 -3.68
N GLY A 61 4.89 -9.59 -4.13
CA GLY A 61 3.70 -9.73 -4.99
C GLY A 61 3.89 -9.09 -6.36
N TRP A 62 3.15 -9.59 -7.35
CA TRP A 62 3.12 -9.06 -8.71
C TRP A 62 1.96 -8.10 -8.92
N ASN A 63 0.79 -8.51 -8.46
CA ASN A 63 -0.45 -7.74 -8.51
C ASN A 63 -1.17 -7.89 -7.17
N PHE A 64 -1.92 -6.87 -6.78
CA PHE A 64 -2.51 -6.78 -5.46
C PHE A 64 -4.04 -6.62 -5.55
N ALA A 65 -4.75 -7.23 -4.60
CA ALA A 65 -6.16 -6.96 -4.41
C ALA A 65 -6.36 -5.53 -3.90
N PHE A 66 -7.49 -4.93 -4.25
CA PHE A 66 -7.80 -3.53 -3.86
C PHE A 66 -7.87 -3.31 -2.34
N ASP A 67 -8.18 -4.35 -1.58
CA ASP A 67 -8.31 -4.34 -0.11
C ASP A 67 -7.02 -4.72 0.62
N ILE A 68 -5.89 -4.85 -0.10
CA ILE A 68 -4.62 -5.27 0.47
C ILE A 68 -4.15 -4.34 1.61
N SER A 69 -4.45 -3.05 1.51
CA SER A 69 -4.12 -2.04 2.52
C SER A 69 -4.70 -2.36 3.89
N GLN A 70 -5.96 -2.82 3.94
CA GLN A 70 -6.62 -3.22 5.18
C GLN A 70 -5.92 -4.42 5.84
N ALA A 71 -5.47 -5.38 5.02
CA ALA A 71 -4.73 -6.54 5.53
C ALA A 71 -3.36 -6.14 6.08
N ILE A 72 -2.64 -5.26 5.40
CA ILE A 72 -1.35 -4.78 5.86
C ILE A 72 -1.51 -4.01 7.18
N GLU A 73 -2.47 -3.12 7.27
CA GLU A 73 -2.74 -2.36 8.50
C GLU A 73 -3.11 -3.28 9.67
N LYS A 74 -3.94 -4.30 9.42
CA LYS A 74 -4.30 -5.31 10.43
C LYS A 74 -3.07 -6.03 11.01
N TYR A 75 -2.06 -6.28 10.19
CA TYR A 75 -0.86 -7.03 10.58
C TYR A 75 0.39 -6.16 10.76
N LYS A 76 0.25 -4.82 10.84
CA LYS A 76 1.39 -3.90 10.95
C LYS A 76 2.35 -4.23 12.11
N ASN A 77 1.83 -4.71 13.24
CA ASN A 77 2.62 -5.09 14.41
C ASN A 77 3.30 -6.47 14.28
N SER A 78 3.09 -7.19 13.18
CA SER A 78 3.63 -8.54 12.98
C SER A 78 4.96 -8.56 12.22
N ASN A 79 5.60 -7.42 12.00
CA ASN A 79 6.82 -7.27 11.20
C ASN A 79 6.67 -7.91 9.80
N VAL A 80 5.59 -7.57 9.10
CA VAL A 80 5.37 -7.93 7.71
C VAL A 80 5.68 -6.75 6.81
N GLU A 81 6.39 -7.01 5.73
CA GLU A 81 6.68 -6.05 4.67
C GLU A 81 6.14 -6.57 3.35
N VAL A 82 5.48 -5.72 2.57
CA VAL A 82 4.93 -6.10 1.26
C VAL A 82 5.61 -5.28 0.19
N LEU A 83 6.23 -5.95 -0.77
CA LEU A 83 6.97 -5.33 -1.87
C LEU A 83 6.41 -5.77 -3.22
N VAL A 84 6.50 -4.87 -4.18
CA VAL A 84 6.07 -5.09 -5.56
C VAL A 84 7.22 -5.67 -6.37
N ILE A 85 6.99 -6.78 -7.04
CA ILE A 85 7.94 -7.37 -7.98
C ILE A 85 7.86 -6.56 -9.29
N PRO A 86 9.00 -6.10 -9.84
CA PRO A 86 8.99 -5.40 -11.12
C PRO A 86 8.34 -6.25 -12.22
N PRO A 87 7.40 -5.71 -13.01
CA PRO A 87 6.67 -6.48 -14.02
C PRO A 87 7.58 -7.06 -15.11
N ASP A 88 8.72 -6.42 -15.37
CA ASP A 88 9.72 -6.86 -16.34
C ASP A 88 10.73 -7.89 -15.81
N LEU A 89 10.59 -8.33 -14.56
CA LEU A 89 11.54 -9.27 -13.93
C LEU A 89 11.61 -10.60 -14.67
N LEU A 90 10.48 -11.16 -15.09
CA LEU A 90 10.44 -12.43 -15.81
C LEU A 90 11.16 -12.33 -17.16
N ASP A 91 10.99 -11.23 -17.87
CA ASP A 91 11.69 -10.94 -19.12
C ASP A 91 13.19 -10.77 -18.91
N LYS A 92 13.57 -10.06 -17.86
CA LYS A 92 14.99 -9.92 -17.48
C LYS A 92 15.62 -11.25 -17.13
N LEU A 93 14.91 -12.11 -16.42
CA LEU A 93 15.38 -13.45 -16.07
C LEU A 93 15.58 -14.33 -17.31
N SER A 94 14.64 -14.29 -18.26
CA SER A 94 14.74 -15.06 -19.51
C SER A 94 15.88 -14.58 -20.42
N LYS A 95 16.11 -13.27 -20.51
CA LYS A 95 17.13 -12.67 -21.41
C LYS A 95 18.54 -12.67 -20.84
N LYS A 96 18.70 -12.40 -19.54
CA LYS A 96 20.03 -12.21 -18.91
C LYS A 96 20.46 -13.39 -18.03
N GLY A 97 19.50 -14.20 -17.59
CA GLY A 97 19.73 -15.28 -16.63
C GLY A 97 19.98 -14.79 -15.19
N PHE A 98 19.69 -15.66 -14.25
CA PHE A 98 19.70 -15.37 -12.82
C PHE A 98 21.06 -14.85 -12.30
N LYS A 99 22.15 -15.49 -12.69
CA LYS A 99 23.50 -15.13 -12.21
C LYS A 99 23.89 -13.70 -12.60
N LYS A 100 23.55 -13.29 -13.81
CA LYS A 100 23.88 -11.94 -14.31
C LYS A 100 23.05 -10.87 -13.61
N LEU A 101 21.76 -11.12 -13.36
CA LEU A 101 20.91 -10.18 -12.64
C LEU A 101 21.38 -9.95 -11.20
N ILE A 102 21.86 -10.98 -10.51
CA ILE A 102 22.45 -10.85 -9.18
C ILE A 102 23.72 -10.00 -9.23
N ALA A 103 24.61 -10.28 -10.20
CA ALA A 103 25.87 -9.53 -10.35
C ALA A 103 25.64 -8.05 -10.68
N ASP A 104 24.68 -7.77 -11.57
CA ASP A 104 24.36 -6.40 -12.02
C ASP A 104 23.61 -5.59 -10.93
N LYS A 105 23.05 -6.24 -9.90
CA LYS A 105 22.20 -5.61 -8.85
C LYS A 105 21.08 -4.73 -9.43
N THR A 106 20.54 -5.09 -10.60
CA THR A 106 19.60 -4.28 -11.36
C THR A 106 18.13 -4.52 -10.99
N VAL A 107 17.84 -5.55 -10.22
CA VAL A 107 16.47 -5.84 -9.77
C VAL A 107 16.22 -5.10 -8.46
N ARG A 108 15.25 -4.21 -8.49
CA ARG A 108 14.77 -3.50 -7.30
C ARG A 108 13.29 -3.83 -7.11
N PHE A 109 12.93 -4.17 -5.88
CA PHE A 109 11.55 -4.29 -5.46
C PHE A 109 11.06 -2.91 -5.01
N SER A 110 9.87 -2.53 -5.43
CA SER A 110 9.27 -1.24 -5.06
C SER A 110 8.50 -1.38 -3.75
N SER A 111 8.43 -0.29 -2.99
CA SER A 111 7.50 -0.19 -1.88
C SER A 111 6.06 -0.30 -2.38
N LEU A 112 5.20 -0.92 -1.59
CA LEU A 112 3.76 -0.81 -1.76
C LEU A 112 3.28 0.36 -0.90
N GLN A 113 2.79 1.40 -1.55
CA GLN A 113 2.15 2.52 -0.90
C GLN A 113 0.66 2.23 -0.78
N TYR A 114 0.07 2.74 0.27
CA TYR A 114 -1.39 2.70 0.40
C TYR A 114 -1.91 3.87 1.22
N LEU A 115 -3.11 4.28 0.88
CA LEU A 115 -3.88 5.29 1.57
C LEU A 115 -4.82 4.62 2.58
N VAL A 116 -4.99 5.22 3.74
CA VAL A 116 -6.01 4.85 4.71
C VAL A 116 -7.03 5.97 4.79
N VAL A 117 -8.29 5.64 4.56
CA VAL A 117 -9.43 6.54 4.63
C VAL A 117 -10.27 6.14 5.84
N ASN A 118 -10.73 7.10 6.63
CA ASN A 118 -11.67 6.83 7.72
C ASN A 118 -12.99 6.26 7.16
N PRO A 119 -13.77 5.53 7.97
CA PRO A 119 -15.13 5.18 7.60
C PRO A 119 -15.89 6.45 7.20
N VAL A 120 -16.60 6.39 6.06
CA VAL A 120 -17.40 7.53 5.60
C VAL A 120 -18.61 7.69 6.53
N GLU A 121 -18.76 8.85 7.11
CA GLU A 121 -19.94 9.21 7.87
C GLU A 121 -20.98 9.83 6.92
N VAL A 122 -22.23 9.39 7.06
CA VAL A 122 -23.34 9.87 6.24
C VAL A 122 -24.38 10.53 7.10
N THR A 123 -24.77 11.75 6.72
CA THR A 123 -25.88 12.47 7.34
C THR A 123 -26.82 12.96 6.24
N VAL A 124 -28.12 13.06 6.54
CA VAL A 124 -29.09 13.60 5.59
C VAL A 124 -29.23 15.09 5.85
N ASN A 125 -29.03 15.91 4.81
CA ASN A 125 -29.18 17.36 4.90
C ASN A 125 -30.65 17.80 4.85
N GLY A 126 -30.90 19.10 5.04
CA GLY A 126 -32.25 19.65 5.01
C GLY A 126 -33.00 19.53 3.68
N ASN A 127 -32.30 19.19 2.59
CA ASN A 127 -32.85 18.97 1.26
C ASN A 127 -33.14 17.48 0.97
N GLY A 128 -32.86 16.58 1.91
CA GLY A 128 -33.03 15.15 1.72
C GLY A 128 -31.90 14.50 0.90
N GLU A 129 -30.74 15.16 0.82
CA GLU A 129 -29.52 14.60 0.18
C GLU A 129 -28.61 13.99 1.24
N ASP A 130 -27.83 12.98 0.84
CA ASP A 130 -26.77 12.42 1.68
C ASP A 130 -25.56 13.37 1.70
N GLU A 131 -25.14 13.79 2.87
CA GLU A 131 -23.86 14.45 3.09
C GLU A 131 -22.83 13.41 3.51
N LEU A 132 -21.85 13.18 2.66
CA LEU A 132 -20.75 12.25 2.88
C LEU A 132 -19.55 13.00 3.48
N ASP A 133 -19.19 12.67 4.71
CA ASP A 133 -17.99 13.20 5.35
C ASP A 133 -16.83 12.22 5.09
N ILE A 134 -15.85 12.63 4.30
CA ILE A 134 -14.76 11.78 3.80
C ILE A 134 -13.45 12.38 4.28
N SER A 135 -12.67 11.60 5.03
CA SER A 135 -11.39 12.05 5.55
C SER A 135 -10.29 11.02 5.39
N LEU A 136 -9.11 11.51 5.06
CA LEU A 136 -7.87 10.73 5.02
C LEU A 136 -7.40 10.48 6.45
N SER A 137 -7.00 9.25 6.74
CA SER A 137 -6.52 8.87 8.07
C SER A 137 -5.02 8.73 8.12
N ASN A 138 -4.44 8.11 7.09
CA ASN A 138 -3.01 7.85 7.05
C ASN A 138 -2.54 7.59 5.62
N TYR A 139 -1.26 7.83 5.37
CA TYR A 139 -0.57 7.41 4.16
C TYR A 139 0.66 6.60 4.54
N VAL A 140 0.85 5.43 3.94
CA VAL A 140 1.90 4.49 4.33
C VAL A 140 2.82 4.19 3.17
N LEU A 141 4.11 4.46 3.38
CA LEU A 141 5.21 3.96 2.58
C LEU A 141 5.87 2.81 3.34
N LEU A 142 5.79 1.59 2.79
CA LEU A 142 6.29 0.40 3.50
C LEU A 142 7.80 0.22 3.41
N SER A 143 8.46 0.75 2.41
CA SER A 143 9.91 0.61 2.20
C SER A 143 10.52 1.88 1.63
N PRO A 144 10.60 2.97 2.40
CA PRO A 144 11.17 4.23 1.94
C PRO A 144 12.64 4.10 1.51
N ASP A 145 13.36 3.13 2.04
CA ASP A 145 14.76 2.85 1.66
C ASP A 145 14.94 2.48 0.18
N ASN A 146 13.89 2.00 -0.47
CA ASN A 146 13.90 1.65 -1.89
C ASN A 146 13.67 2.85 -2.82
N ILE A 147 13.28 4.00 -2.27
CA ILE A 147 13.13 5.24 -3.02
C ILE A 147 14.53 5.80 -3.30
N PRO A 148 14.84 6.23 -4.54
CA PRO A 148 16.17 6.70 -4.91
C PRO A 148 16.46 8.13 -4.42
N LEU A 149 16.51 8.29 -3.11
CA LEU A 149 16.88 9.53 -2.40
C LEU A 149 18.29 9.39 -1.82
N ASP A 150 18.95 10.51 -1.59
CA ASP A 150 20.19 10.54 -0.79
C ASP A 150 19.89 10.32 0.71
N ASP A 151 20.90 10.07 1.51
CA ASP A 151 20.74 9.73 2.92
C ASP A 151 20.06 10.85 3.73
N LYS A 152 20.36 12.12 3.41
CA LYS A 152 19.76 13.28 4.07
C LYS A 152 18.27 13.43 3.76
N ASP A 153 17.88 13.16 2.52
CA ASP A 153 16.46 13.23 2.12
C ASP A 153 15.68 12.01 2.61
N LYS A 154 16.34 10.85 2.78
CA LYS A 154 15.74 9.70 3.47
C LYS A 154 15.45 9.98 4.94
N GLU A 155 16.36 10.65 5.64
CA GLU A 155 16.13 11.05 7.05
C GLU A 155 14.94 12.01 7.16
N LYS A 156 14.83 12.99 6.25
CA LYS A 156 13.68 13.89 6.22
C LYS A 156 12.38 13.15 5.92
N LEU A 157 12.40 12.26 4.94
CA LEU A 157 11.24 11.44 4.60
C LEU A 157 10.77 10.63 5.80
N GLN A 158 11.70 10.03 6.56
CA GLN A 158 11.37 9.31 7.76
C GLN A 158 10.70 10.18 8.81
N GLN A 159 11.21 11.40 9.02
CA GLN A 159 10.60 12.37 9.95
C GLN A 159 9.16 12.74 9.51
N VAL A 160 8.94 12.99 8.23
CA VAL A 160 7.61 13.28 7.68
C VAL A 160 6.66 12.11 7.89
N MET A 161 7.11 10.88 7.62
CA MET A 161 6.30 9.67 7.82
C MET A 161 5.91 9.44 9.28
N GLU A 162 6.75 9.88 10.22
CA GLU A 162 6.48 9.75 11.67
C GLU A 162 5.55 10.85 12.19
N GLN A 163 5.63 12.06 11.65
CA GLN A 163 4.93 13.24 12.15
C GLN A 163 3.61 13.51 11.43
N ASP A 164 3.65 13.56 10.10
CA ASP A 164 2.50 13.83 9.23
C ASP A 164 2.65 13.14 7.87
N PRO A 165 2.38 11.84 7.79
CA PRO A 165 2.50 11.08 6.55
C PRO A 165 1.53 11.55 5.45
N LEU A 166 0.41 12.20 5.80
CA LEU A 166 -0.54 12.74 4.82
C LEU A 166 0.05 13.92 4.04
N SER A 167 1.04 14.62 4.59
CA SER A 167 1.75 15.68 3.88
C SER A 167 2.57 15.19 2.68
N LEU A 168 2.72 13.87 2.49
CA LEU A 168 3.29 13.29 1.27
C LEU A 168 2.32 13.27 0.10
N ILE A 169 1.03 13.52 0.31
CA ILE A 169 0.03 13.54 -0.76
C ILE A 169 0.18 14.82 -1.55
N GLU A 170 0.34 14.67 -2.87
CA GLU A 170 0.40 15.76 -3.83
C GLU A 170 -0.97 16.14 -4.36
N TYR A 171 -1.83 15.13 -4.53
CA TYR A 171 -3.17 15.26 -5.10
C TYR A 171 -4.06 14.14 -4.57
N TRP A 172 -5.32 14.41 -4.31
CA TRP A 172 -6.32 13.39 -4.09
C TRP A 172 -7.70 13.79 -4.64
N SER A 173 -8.52 12.79 -4.94
CA SER A 173 -9.81 12.98 -5.57
C SER A 173 -10.79 11.88 -5.17
N ILE A 174 -12.08 12.17 -5.32
CA ILE A 174 -13.16 11.32 -4.87
C ILE A 174 -14.17 11.10 -6.01
N ASP A 175 -14.52 9.82 -6.19
CA ASP A 175 -15.75 9.40 -6.86
C ASP A 175 -16.72 8.86 -5.80
N PRO A 176 -17.75 9.63 -5.41
CA PRO A 176 -18.64 9.25 -4.32
C PRO A 176 -19.71 8.23 -4.74
N ASP A 177 -19.76 7.86 -6.00
CA ASP A 177 -20.74 6.92 -6.56
C ASP A 177 -20.11 5.98 -7.60
N TYR A 178 -18.96 5.41 -7.21
CA TYR A 178 -18.12 4.59 -8.07
C TYR A 178 -18.82 3.32 -8.54
N ASP A 179 -18.86 3.10 -9.86
CA ASP A 179 -19.54 1.96 -10.47
C ASP A 179 -18.75 0.64 -10.45
N GLY A 180 -17.51 0.67 -9.98
CA GLY A 180 -16.61 -0.48 -9.94
C GLY A 180 -15.70 -0.61 -11.17
N ASP A 181 -15.86 0.24 -12.17
CA ASP A 181 -15.10 0.20 -13.43
C ASP A 181 -14.43 1.55 -13.72
N THR A 182 -15.22 2.61 -13.90
CA THR A 182 -14.72 3.92 -14.33
C THR A 182 -14.75 4.92 -13.20
N PHE A 183 -13.56 5.42 -12.81
CA PHE A 183 -13.45 6.48 -11.80
C PHE A 183 -13.82 7.84 -12.38
N ARG A 184 -14.78 8.52 -11.75
CA ARG A 184 -15.25 9.86 -12.12
C ARG A 184 -15.04 10.82 -10.95
N SER A 185 -13.96 11.61 -11.02
CA SER A 185 -13.68 12.62 -9.99
C SER A 185 -14.77 13.68 -9.97
N THR A 186 -15.47 13.78 -8.87
CA THR A 186 -16.45 14.87 -8.63
C THR A 186 -15.91 15.91 -7.66
N TRP A 187 -14.92 15.56 -6.87
CA TRP A 187 -14.19 16.44 -5.98
C TRP A 187 -12.71 16.11 -6.01
N GLN A 188 -11.87 17.13 -5.86
CA GLN A 188 -10.43 16.97 -5.83
C GLN A 188 -9.74 18.10 -5.06
N ASP A 189 -8.58 17.78 -4.52
CA ASP A 189 -7.65 18.76 -3.96
C ASP A 189 -6.21 18.40 -4.32
N TYR A 190 -5.35 19.39 -4.37
CA TYR A 190 -3.95 19.25 -4.74
C TYR A 190 -3.09 20.29 -4.02
N ARG A 191 -1.83 19.98 -3.81
CA ARG A 191 -0.85 20.90 -3.25
C ARG A 191 -0.83 22.19 -4.08
N GLU A 192 -0.68 23.32 -3.42
CA GLU A 192 -0.78 24.67 -3.99
C GLU A 192 -2.23 25.15 -4.30
N ASN A 193 -3.23 24.32 -4.11
CA ASN A 193 -4.61 24.75 -4.15
C ASN A 193 -4.99 25.47 -2.85
N VAL A 194 -5.24 26.75 -2.93
CA VAL A 194 -5.65 27.58 -1.78
C VAL A 194 -7.16 27.82 -1.69
N ASP A 195 -7.93 27.20 -2.59
CA ASP A 195 -9.37 27.36 -2.63
C ASP A 195 -10.08 26.63 -1.49
N ASN A 196 -9.47 25.52 -1.01
CA ASN A 196 -10.06 24.70 0.02
C ASN A 196 -9.67 25.14 1.46
N ASP A 197 -8.41 25.57 1.72
CA ASP A 197 -7.97 25.95 3.08
C ASP A 197 -6.99 27.12 3.17
N SER A 198 -6.47 27.65 2.16
CA SER A 198 -5.43 28.71 2.15
C SER A 198 -4.00 28.25 2.48
N ASP A 199 -3.75 26.96 2.70
CA ASP A 199 -2.38 26.43 2.88
C ASP A 199 -1.87 25.78 1.60
N PRO A 200 -0.86 26.38 0.93
CA PRO A 200 -0.31 25.80 -0.31
C PRO A 200 0.64 24.63 -0.08
N LEU A 201 0.97 24.30 1.16
CA LEU A 201 2.01 23.30 1.45
C LEU A 201 1.50 21.86 1.46
N HIS A 202 0.22 21.65 1.65
CA HIS A 202 -0.42 20.32 1.66
C HIS A 202 -1.83 20.36 1.09
N CYS A 203 -2.40 19.20 0.78
CA CYS A 203 -3.82 19.06 0.50
C CYS A 203 -4.64 19.13 1.79
N VAL A 204 -5.92 19.50 1.70
CA VAL A 204 -6.85 19.28 2.81
C VAL A 204 -7.01 17.77 3.05
N TYR A 205 -7.20 17.35 4.29
CA TYR A 205 -7.31 15.93 4.65
C TYR A 205 -8.75 15.46 4.81
N SER A 206 -9.70 16.34 4.66
CA SER A 206 -11.13 16.01 4.74
C SER A 206 -11.97 16.90 3.86
N THR A 207 -13.11 16.36 3.45
CA THR A 207 -14.13 17.12 2.69
C THR A 207 -15.50 16.57 2.94
N ARG A 208 -16.52 17.38 2.63
CA ARG A 208 -17.92 16.98 2.67
C ARG A 208 -18.56 17.16 1.30
N ILE A 209 -19.24 16.11 0.84
CA ILE A 209 -19.86 16.07 -0.49
C ILE A 209 -21.35 15.75 -0.33
N ALA A 210 -22.22 16.61 -0.88
CA ALA A 210 -23.65 16.35 -0.96
C ALA A 210 -23.98 15.54 -2.22
N MET A 211 -24.76 14.46 -2.04
CA MET A 211 -25.16 13.54 -3.11
C MET A 211 -26.65 13.21 -3.01
N PRO A 212 -27.33 12.92 -4.13
CA PRO A 212 -28.68 12.36 -4.07
C PRO A 212 -28.74 11.12 -3.18
N HIS A 213 -29.81 10.98 -2.40
CA HIS A 213 -29.97 9.86 -1.47
C HIS A 213 -29.95 8.50 -2.18
N LYS A 214 -29.22 7.53 -1.61
CA LYS A 214 -29.17 6.11 -1.99
C LYS A 214 -28.98 5.28 -0.74
N ASP A 215 -29.60 4.08 -0.67
CA ASP A 215 -29.44 3.16 0.46
C ASP A 215 -28.01 2.67 0.62
N GLU A 216 -27.32 2.44 -0.51
CA GLU A 216 -25.94 1.95 -0.55
C GLU A 216 -25.18 2.62 -1.71
N ARG A 217 -23.90 2.89 -1.50
CA ARG A 217 -22.99 3.38 -2.54
C ARG A 217 -21.56 2.89 -2.33
N LYS A 218 -20.77 2.98 -3.38
CA LYS A 218 -19.32 2.80 -3.30
C LYS A 218 -18.65 4.16 -3.43
N VAL A 219 -17.83 4.49 -2.47
CA VAL A 219 -16.96 5.68 -2.52
C VAL A 219 -15.57 5.22 -2.90
N CYS A 220 -15.03 5.79 -3.97
CA CYS A 220 -13.65 5.53 -4.37
C CYS A 220 -12.81 6.78 -4.14
N VAL A 221 -11.73 6.64 -3.40
CA VAL A 221 -10.75 7.69 -3.13
C VAL A 221 -9.44 7.34 -3.80
N LYS A 222 -8.90 8.25 -4.60
CA LYS A 222 -7.58 8.13 -5.23
C LYS A 222 -6.66 9.21 -4.72
N ALA A 223 -5.40 8.86 -4.48
CA ALA A 223 -4.36 9.82 -4.14
C ALA A 223 -3.08 9.53 -4.94
N VAL A 224 -2.33 10.59 -5.22
CA VAL A 224 -0.99 10.54 -5.80
C VAL A 224 -0.06 11.23 -4.82
N ASP A 225 1.08 10.61 -4.52
CA ASP A 225 2.08 11.18 -3.64
C ASP A 225 3.12 12.02 -4.37
N VAL A 226 3.98 12.70 -3.62
CA VAL A 226 5.08 13.55 -4.13
C VAL A 226 6.10 12.78 -4.97
N PHE A 227 6.08 11.45 -4.97
CA PHE A 227 6.93 10.59 -5.81
C PHE A 227 6.22 10.12 -7.08
N GLY A 228 4.93 10.48 -7.26
CA GLY A 228 4.11 10.10 -8.39
C GLY A 228 3.47 8.71 -8.28
N PHE A 229 3.42 8.10 -7.09
CA PHE A 229 2.76 6.82 -6.88
C PHE A 229 1.27 7.01 -6.59
N GLU A 230 0.44 6.20 -7.25
CA GLU A 230 -1.00 6.21 -7.06
C GLU A 230 -1.44 5.19 -6.00
N SER A 231 -2.41 5.59 -5.18
CA SER A 231 -3.11 4.74 -4.24
C SER A 231 -4.62 4.89 -4.43
N GLN A 232 -5.36 3.81 -4.25
CA GLN A 232 -6.81 3.78 -4.39
C GLN A 232 -7.44 3.02 -3.22
N VAL A 233 -8.52 3.58 -2.67
CA VAL A 233 -9.34 2.94 -1.65
C VAL A 233 -10.80 2.96 -2.10
N ILE A 234 -11.48 1.81 -1.97
CA ILE A 234 -12.91 1.67 -2.25
C ILE A 234 -13.61 1.31 -0.95
N LEU A 235 -14.63 2.07 -0.61
CA LEU A 235 -15.41 1.93 0.60
C LEU A 235 -16.86 1.63 0.24
N ASP A 236 -17.42 0.56 0.81
CA ASP A 236 -18.86 0.31 0.75
C ASP A 236 -19.53 1.12 1.86
N VAL A 237 -20.44 2.01 1.48
CA VAL A 237 -21.09 2.97 2.37
C VAL A 237 -22.58 2.69 2.39
N LYS A 238 -23.14 2.57 3.60
CA LYS A 238 -24.59 2.52 3.84
C LYS A 238 -25.06 3.90 4.26
N CYS A 239 -26.11 4.39 3.60
CA CYS A 239 -26.65 5.70 3.83
C CYS A 239 -28.00 5.62 4.58
#